data_8b0bbe69f797650dadab373a351ee7a5
#
_entry.id   8b0bbe69f797650dadab373a351ee7a5
#
_cell.length_a   1.000
_cell.length_b   1.000
_cell.length_c   1.000
_cell.angle_alpha   90.00
_cell.angle_beta   90.00
_cell.angle_gamma   90.00
#
_symmetry.space_group_name_H-M   'P 1'
#
loop_
_entity.id
_entity.type
_entity.pdbx_description
1 polymer ?
#
loop_
_entity_poly.entity_id
_entity_poly.type
_entity_poly.pdbx_seq_one_letter_code
_entity_poly.pdbx_strand_id
1 'polypeptide(L)'
;MQASPAAPQRTWLKVLVALVIVALAVVGYMSVSKKDAIPDVTFTNLQGKKFTSQDLRGKVVMINFWATSCVTCVKEMPEMVDTYNKYKDNGLEFIAVAMAYDPPNYVLNFVETRKLPFQIALDTQGDLAKSFGDIKLTPTTLVVDKDGHIIKRYVGCLLYTSDAADDSLRV
;
A
#
# COMPACT_ATOMS: atom_id res chain seq x y z
N MET A 1 -13.98 -72.97 -12.71
CA MET A 1 -12.97 -71.96 -12.41
C MET A 1 -13.61 -70.58 -12.53
N GLN A 2 -13.99 -70.01 -11.40
CA GLN A 2 -14.65 -68.68 -11.38
C GLN A 2 -13.60 -67.62 -11.06
N ALA A 3 -13.44 -66.69 -11.98
CA ALA A 3 -12.59 -65.54 -11.77
C ALA A 3 -13.30 -64.54 -10.87
N SER A 4 -12.75 -64.23 -9.72
CA SER A 4 -13.24 -63.24 -8.77
C SER A 4 -13.06 -61.83 -9.35
N PRO A 5 -14.11 -60.96 -9.36
CA PRO A 5 -13.94 -59.58 -9.84
C PRO A 5 -13.13 -58.77 -8.82
N ALA A 6 -12.03 -58.22 -9.27
CA ALA A 6 -11.18 -57.35 -8.48
C ALA A 6 -11.94 -56.09 -8.09
N ALA A 7 -11.94 -55.74 -6.79
CA ALA A 7 -12.75 -54.73 -6.15
C ALA A 7 -12.47 -53.30 -6.63
N PRO A 8 -13.51 -52.46 -6.80
CA PRO A 8 -13.42 -51.08 -7.24
C PRO A 8 -12.89 -50.12 -6.14
N GLN A 9 -12.48 -50.66 -5.00
CA GLN A 9 -12.05 -49.86 -3.83
C GLN A 9 -10.78 -49.01 -4.03
N ARG A 10 -9.95 -49.35 -5.02
CA ARG A 10 -8.64 -48.68 -5.20
C ARG A 10 -8.70 -47.42 -6.08
N THR A 11 -9.76 -47.31 -6.88
CA THR A 11 -9.95 -46.16 -7.80
C THR A 11 -10.57 -44.93 -7.10
N TRP A 12 -11.57 -45.14 -6.26
CA TRP A 12 -12.19 -44.05 -5.53
C TRP A 12 -11.27 -43.39 -4.50
N LEU A 13 -10.38 -44.19 -3.86
CA LEU A 13 -9.37 -43.67 -2.95
C LEU A 13 -8.37 -42.75 -3.68
N LYS A 14 -7.96 -43.13 -4.90
CA LYS A 14 -7.09 -42.29 -5.75
C LYS A 14 -7.78 -40.97 -6.15
N VAL A 15 -9.08 -41.05 -6.45
CA VAL A 15 -9.90 -39.89 -6.79
C VAL A 15 -10.02 -38.93 -5.57
N LEU A 16 -10.27 -39.51 -4.38
CA LEU A 16 -10.32 -38.72 -3.14
C LEU A 16 -8.98 -38.04 -2.84
N VAL A 17 -7.88 -38.75 -2.96
CA VAL A 17 -6.52 -38.19 -2.75
C VAL A 17 -6.24 -37.08 -3.76
N ALA A 18 -6.60 -37.27 -5.03
CA ALA A 18 -6.45 -36.24 -6.04
C ALA A 18 -7.30 -34.97 -5.74
N LEU A 19 -8.54 -35.13 -5.29
CA LEU A 19 -9.42 -34.02 -4.90
C LEU A 19 -8.87 -33.27 -3.69
N VAL A 20 -8.31 -33.98 -2.69
CA VAL A 20 -7.69 -33.35 -1.52
C VAL A 20 -6.44 -32.55 -1.93
N ILE A 21 -5.59 -33.09 -2.83
CA ILE A 21 -4.42 -32.38 -3.34
C ILE A 21 -4.83 -31.11 -4.09
N VAL A 22 -5.85 -31.22 -4.96
CA VAL A 22 -6.36 -30.04 -5.69
C VAL A 22 -6.95 -29.02 -4.73
N ALA A 23 -7.73 -29.44 -3.73
CA ALA A 23 -8.28 -28.53 -2.71
C ALA A 23 -7.16 -27.82 -1.92
N LEU A 24 -6.13 -28.53 -1.50
CA LEU A 24 -4.98 -27.98 -0.81
C LEU A 24 -4.18 -27.00 -1.71
N ALA A 25 -4.01 -27.34 -2.99
CA ALA A 25 -3.36 -26.47 -3.96
C ALA A 25 -4.16 -25.16 -4.18
N VAL A 26 -5.50 -25.27 -4.28
CA VAL A 26 -6.39 -24.09 -4.43
C VAL A 26 -6.34 -23.21 -3.17
N VAL A 27 -6.43 -23.83 -1.98
CA VAL A 27 -6.33 -23.10 -0.71
C VAL A 27 -4.96 -22.43 -0.58
N GLY A 28 -3.89 -23.14 -0.90
CA GLY A 28 -2.53 -22.59 -0.91
C GLY A 28 -2.39 -21.43 -1.90
N TYR A 29 -2.90 -21.57 -3.11
CA TYR A 29 -2.90 -20.51 -4.12
C TYR A 29 -3.68 -19.26 -3.66
N MET A 30 -4.88 -19.44 -3.10
CA MET A 30 -5.71 -18.35 -2.57
C MET A 30 -5.05 -17.64 -1.38
N SER A 31 -4.30 -18.36 -0.55
CA SER A 31 -3.57 -17.80 0.59
C SER A 31 -2.35 -16.96 0.18
N VAL A 32 -1.63 -17.40 -0.86
CA VAL A 32 -0.46 -16.67 -1.40
C VAL A 32 -0.88 -15.48 -2.25
N SER A 33 -2.06 -15.54 -2.88
CA SER A 33 -2.59 -14.45 -3.73
C SER A 33 -3.27 -13.32 -2.98
N LYS A 34 -3.34 -13.36 -1.64
CA LYS A 34 -3.85 -12.22 -0.86
C LYS A 34 -2.86 -11.07 -0.95
N LYS A 35 -3.09 -10.15 -1.89
CA LYS A 35 -2.46 -8.84 -1.88
C LYS A 35 -2.93 -8.09 -0.63
N ASP A 36 -2.00 -7.46 0.09
CA ASP A 36 -2.32 -6.66 1.28
C ASP A 36 -3.20 -5.47 0.86
N ALA A 37 -4.48 -5.51 1.21
CA ALA A 37 -5.37 -4.37 1.00
C ALA A 37 -5.01 -3.24 1.98
N ILE A 38 -5.17 -1.98 1.54
CA ILE A 38 -5.07 -0.85 2.48
C ILE A 38 -6.15 -0.98 3.55
N PRO A 39 -5.84 -0.62 4.81
CA PRO A 39 -6.80 -0.65 5.89
C PRO A 39 -7.96 0.32 5.63
N ASP A 40 -9.14 0.03 6.19
CA ASP A 40 -10.26 0.96 6.15
C ASP A 40 -10.05 2.06 7.20
N VAL A 41 -9.59 3.22 6.74
CA VAL A 41 -9.20 4.35 7.58
C VAL A 41 -9.78 5.67 7.05
N THR A 42 -9.85 6.64 7.93
CA THR A 42 -10.22 8.03 7.60
C THR A 42 -9.01 8.93 7.73
N PHE A 43 -8.67 9.62 6.67
CA PHE A 43 -7.66 10.67 6.66
C PHE A 43 -8.33 12.02 6.98
N THR A 44 -7.64 12.86 7.75
CA THR A 44 -8.06 14.24 7.98
C THR A 44 -6.97 15.17 7.45
N ASN A 45 -7.31 16.01 6.48
CA ASN A 45 -6.34 16.94 5.90
C ASN A 45 -6.15 18.18 6.76
N LEU A 46 -5.21 19.06 6.36
CA LEU A 46 -4.88 20.29 7.08
C LEU A 46 -6.08 21.28 7.21
N GLN A 47 -7.06 21.20 6.30
CA GLN A 47 -8.28 22.00 6.32
C GLN A 47 -9.40 21.34 7.16
N GLY A 48 -9.12 20.23 7.83
CA GLY A 48 -10.10 19.45 8.61
C GLY A 48 -11.08 18.63 7.76
N LYS A 49 -10.91 18.60 6.44
CA LYS A 49 -11.73 17.75 5.56
C LYS A 49 -11.33 16.30 5.73
N LYS A 50 -12.34 15.45 5.88
CA LYS A 50 -12.17 14.00 6.00
C LYS A 50 -12.40 13.31 4.66
N PHE A 51 -11.61 12.29 4.38
CA PHE A 51 -11.80 11.36 3.27
C PHE A 51 -11.33 9.95 3.70
N THR A 52 -11.84 8.93 3.07
CA THR A 52 -11.61 7.54 3.47
C THR A 52 -10.71 6.81 2.46
N SER A 53 -10.19 5.66 2.84
CA SER A 53 -9.51 4.75 1.92
C SER A 53 -10.41 4.29 0.76
N GLN A 54 -11.74 4.27 0.95
CA GLN A 54 -12.70 3.92 -0.10
C GLN A 54 -12.78 5.00 -1.19
N ASP A 55 -12.60 6.28 -0.84
CA ASP A 55 -12.59 7.41 -1.79
C ASP A 55 -11.38 7.40 -2.73
N LEU A 56 -10.40 6.54 -2.43
CA LEU A 56 -9.18 6.37 -3.21
C LEU A 56 -9.29 5.27 -4.28
N ARG A 57 -10.35 4.47 -4.26
CA ARG A 57 -10.56 3.40 -5.24
C ARG A 57 -10.62 3.96 -6.67
N GLY A 58 -10.10 3.18 -7.62
CA GLY A 58 -10.01 3.58 -9.01
C GLY A 58 -8.80 4.45 -9.35
N LYS A 59 -8.02 4.86 -8.35
CA LYS A 59 -6.78 5.65 -8.52
C LYS A 59 -5.56 4.84 -8.13
N VAL A 60 -4.42 5.15 -8.74
CA VAL A 60 -3.12 4.75 -8.18
C VAL A 60 -2.78 5.74 -7.08
N VAL A 61 -2.45 5.25 -5.89
CA VAL A 61 -2.22 6.11 -4.73
C VAL A 61 -0.82 5.90 -4.18
N MET A 62 -0.10 6.99 -3.96
CA MET A 62 1.12 6.99 -3.15
C MET A 62 0.78 7.53 -1.76
N ILE A 63 1.08 6.75 -0.72
CA ILE A 63 0.92 7.16 0.68
C ILE A 63 2.31 7.23 1.30
N ASN A 64 2.75 8.43 1.68
CA ASN A 64 4.07 8.66 2.26
C ASN A 64 3.93 9.09 3.72
N PHE A 65 4.55 8.34 4.63
CA PHE A 65 4.66 8.70 6.05
C PHE A 65 5.97 9.46 6.26
N TRP A 66 5.86 10.70 6.77
CA TRP A 66 6.97 11.63 6.86
C TRP A 66 6.91 12.54 8.09
N ALA A 67 7.95 13.33 8.31
CA ALA A 67 7.98 14.38 9.31
C ALA A 67 8.86 15.54 8.86
N THR A 68 8.57 16.76 9.35
CA THR A 68 9.38 17.96 9.07
C THR A 68 10.78 17.88 9.65
N SER A 69 10.96 17.11 10.72
CA SER A 69 12.25 16.84 11.37
C SER A 69 13.07 15.74 10.66
N CYS A 70 12.47 15.02 9.71
CA CYS A 70 13.13 13.95 8.97
C CYS A 70 13.89 14.55 7.77
N VAL A 71 15.22 14.67 7.88
CA VAL A 71 16.07 15.27 6.85
C VAL A 71 15.92 14.59 5.49
N THR A 72 15.85 13.26 5.46
CA THR A 72 15.67 12.47 4.23
C THR A 72 14.31 12.76 3.60
N CYS A 73 13.23 12.81 4.40
CA CYS A 73 11.89 13.15 3.92
C CYS A 73 11.87 14.52 3.22
N VAL A 74 12.50 15.52 3.86
CA VAL A 74 12.57 16.89 3.33
C VAL A 74 13.35 16.95 2.01
N LYS A 75 14.43 16.15 1.88
CA LYS A 75 15.22 16.08 0.65
C LYS A 75 14.47 15.44 -0.52
N GLU A 76 13.61 14.46 -0.26
CA GLU A 76 12.82 13.77 -1.29
C GLU A 76 11.57 14.55 -1.74
N MET A 77 11.12 15.51 -0.93
CA MET A 77 9.86 16.21 -1.18
C MET A 77 9.76 16.88 -2.57
N PRO A 78 10.82 17.53 -3.11
CA PRO A 78 10.77 18.11 -4.46
C PRO A 78 10.49 17.05 -5.54
N GLU A 79 11.10 15.86 -5.47
CA GLU A 79 10.89 14.78 -6.44
C GLU A 79 9.50 14.17 -6.33
N MET A 80 8.95 14.09 -5.12
CA MET A 80 7.56 13.71 -4.90
C MET A 80 6.59 14.71 -5.54
N VAL A 81 6.90 16.01 -5.46
CA VAL A 81 6.14 17.08 -6.14
C VAL A 81 6.21 16.92 -7.65
N ASP A 82 7.38 16.68 -8.20
CA ASP A 82 7.59 16.47 -9.64
C ASP A 82 6.84 15.23 -10.14
N THR A 83 6.94 14.12 -9.40
CA THR A 83 6.22 12.88 -9.69
C THR A 83 4.71 13.10 -9.67
N TYR A 84 4.19 13.75 -8.63
CA TYR A 84 2.77 14.07 -8.54
C TYR A 84 2.30 14.94 -9.71
N ASN A 85 3.02 16.03 -10.01
CA ASN A 85 2.68 16.93 -11.11
C ASN A 85 2.69 16.23 -12.47
N LYS A 86 3.60 15.27 -12.68
CA LYS A 86 3.71 14.50 -13.91
C LYS A 86 2.54 13.54 -14.12
N TYR A 87 2.00 12.95 -13.05
CA TYR A 87 1.04 11.84 -13.14
C TYR A 87 -0.35 12.12 -12.57
N LYS A 88 -0.59 13.25 -11.90
CA LYS A 88 -1.91 13.60 -11.32
C LYS A 88 -3.04 13.56 -12.35
N ASP A 89 -2.79 14.04 -13.56
CA ASP A 89 -3.78 14.06 -14.64
C ASP A 89 -4.00 12.65 -15.24
N ASN A 90 -3.11 11.70 -14.95
CA ASN A 90 -3.22 10.28 -15.30
C ASN A 90 -3.82 9.42 -14.17
N GLY A 91 -4.35 10.07 -13.12
CA GLY A 91 -5.04 9.39 -12.03
C GLY A 91 -4.13 8.98 -10.86
N LEU A 92 -2.94 9.59 -10.72
CA LEU A 92 -2.15 9.46 -9.51
C LEU A 92 -2.71 10.38 -8.41
N GLU A 93 -3.01 9.80 -7.26
CA GLU A 93 -3.27 10.52 -6.02
C GLU A 93 -2.05 10.40 -5.08
N PHE A 94 -1.73 11.45 -4.35
CA PHE A 94 -0.62 11.44 -3.41
C PHE A 94 -1.09 11.97 -2.04
N ILE A 95 -0.82 11.20 -0.98
CA ILE A 95 -1.18 11.55 0.38
C ILE A 95 0.09 11.50 1.23
N ALA A 96 0.54 12.65 1.72
CA ALA A 96 1.63 12.72 2.68
C ALA A 96 1.06 12.76 4.10
N VAL A 97 1.32 11.70 4.88
CA VAL A 97 0.84 11.53 6.25
C VAL A 97 1.94 12.00 7.20
N ALA A 98 1.70 13.13 7.88
CA ALA A 98 2.61 13.62 8.90
C ALA A 98 2.46 12.79 10.17
N MET A 99 3.59 12.28 10.69
CA MET A 99 3.65 11.41 11.86
C MET A 99 3.17 12.11 13.14
N ALA A 100 2.64 11.35 14.10
CA ALA A 100 2.09 11.87 15.35
C ALA A 100 3.06 12.72 16.19
N TYR A 101 4.37 12.48 16.08
CA TYR A 101 5.40 13.23 16.78
C TYR A 101 5.76 14.57 16.11
N ASP A 102 5.24 14.84 14.89
CA ASP A 102 5.52 16.08 14.17
C ASP A 102 4.47 17.14 14.52
N PRO A 103 4.85 18.27 15.12
CA PRO A 103 3.90 19.28 15.54
C PRO A 103 3.09 19.83 14.36
N PRO A 104 1.75 19.92 14.44
CA PRO A 104 0.90 20.35 13.32
C PRO A 104 1.25 21.75 12.75
N ASN A 105 1.71 22.67 13.59
CA ASN A 105 2.13 24.00 13.17
C ASN A 105 3.40 23.96 12.30
N TYR A 106 4.32 23.02 12.55
CA TYR A 106 5.51 22.84 11.70
C TYR A 106 5.12 22.25 10.35
N VAL A 107 4.23 21.25 10.37
CA VAL A 107 3.71 20.66 9.13
C VAL A 107 3.01 21.73 8.28
N LEU A 108 2.12 22.52 8.88
CA LEU A 108 1.40 23.58 8.19
C LEU A 108 2.36 24.61 7.56
N ASN A 109 3.31 25.13 8.34
CA ASN A 109 4.32 26.08 7.85
C ASN A 109 5.16 25.49 6.71
N PHE A 110 5.56 24.24 6.83
CA PHE A 110 6.33 23.55 5.79
C PHE A 110 5.54 23.43 4.49
N VAL A 111 4.28 22.99 4.57
CA VAL A 111 3.38 22.80 3.41
C VAL A 111 3.12 24.13 2.70
N GLU A 112 2.83 25.21 3.43
CA GLU A 112 2.60 26.55 2.89
C GLU A 112 3.86 27.13 2.24
N THR A 113 5.00 27.05 2.93
CA THR A 113 6.27 27.58 2.44
C THR A 113 6.74 26.85 1.18
N ARG A 114 6.57 25.52 1.13
CA ARG A 114 6.99 24.70 -0.01
C ARG A 114 5.90 24.54 -1.07
N LYS A 115 4.69 25.04 -0.82
CA LYS A 115 3.52 24.99 -1.73
C LYS A 115 3.26 23.56 -2.23
N LEU A 116 3.19 22.60 -1.30
CA LEU A 116 2.99 21.20 -1.66
C LEU A 116 1.63 21.02 -2.35
N PRO A 117 1.57 20.41 -3.56
CA PRO A 117 0.36 20.39 -4.39
C PRO A 117 -0.60 19.23 -4.10
N PHE A 118 -0.22 18.30 -3.22
CA PHE A 118 -0.96 17.08 -2.93
C PHE A 118 -1.59 17.10 -1.53
N GLN A 119 -2.37 16.05 -1.19
CA GLN A 119 -3.05 15.96 0.09
C GLN A 119 -2.06 15.72 1.23
N ILE A 120 -2.21 16.50 2.29
CA ILE A 120 -1.47 16.31 3.54
C ILE A 120 -2.46 15.86 4.61
N ALA A 121 -2.22 14.73 5.23
CA ALA A 121 -2.99 14.25 6.37
C ALA A 121 -2.16 14.34 7.65
N LEU A 122 -2.82 14.62 8.77
CA LEU A 122 -2.21 14.61 10.11
C LEU A 122 -2.57 13.32 10.83
N ASP A 123 -1.57 12.58 11.28
CA ASP A 123 -1.76 11.39 12.12
C ASP A 123 -1.53 11.71 13.60
N THR A 124 -2.33 12.64 14.14
CA THR A 124 -2.13 13.19 15.48
C THR A 124 -2.16 12.17 16.62
N GLN A 125 -2.79 11.01 16.41
CA GLN A 125 -2.89 9.93 17.40
C GLN A 125 -2.01 8.72 17.07
N GLY A 126 -1.39 8.68 15.89
CA GLY A 126 -0.61 7.53 15.41
C GLY A 126 -1.47 6.37 14.89
N ASP A 127 -2.77 6.59 14.72
CA ASP A 127 -3.71 5.53 14.30
C ASP A 127 -3.51 5.14 12.84
N LEU A 128 -3.16 6.10 11.96
CA LEU A 128 -2.85 5.81 10.56
C LEU A 128 -1.58 4.98 10.47
N ALA A 129 -0.48 5.43 11.08
CA ALA A 129 0.79 4.69 11.07
C ALA A 129 0.63 3.26 11.60
N LYS A 130 -0.15 3.09 12.68
CA LYS A 130 -0.47 1.79 13.26
C LYS A 130 -1.27 0.91 12.31
N SER A 131 -2.33 1.45 11.69
CA SER A 131 -3.20 0.73 10.77
C SER A 131 -2.47 0.25 9.52
N PHE A 132 -1.50 1.02 9.02
CA PHE A 132 -0.69 0.68 7.86
C PHE A 132 0.50 -0.26 8.18
N GLY A 133 0.42 -1.00 9.29
CA GLY A 133 1.42 -2.00 9.70
C GLY A 133 2.47 -1.45 10.64
N ASP A 134 2.07 -0.63 11.60
CA ASP A 134 2.89 -0.09 12.69
C ASP A 134 4.14 0.62 12.19
N ILE A 135 3.93 1.61 11.29
CA ILE A 135 5.02 2.38 10.67
C ILE A 135 5.74 3.21 11.73
N LYS A 136 7.01 2.93 11.93
CA LYS A 136 7.89 3.59 12.92
C LYS A 136 9.02 4.40 12.28
N LEU A 137 9.35 4.08 11.03
CA LEU A 137 10.47 4.70 10.31
C LEU A 137 9.95 5.65 9.24
N THR A 138 10.58 6.80 9.11
CA THR A 138 10.32 7.78 8.06
C THR A 138 11.58 8.04 7.24
N PRO A 139 11.45 8.23 5.92
CA PRO A 139 10.23 8.08 5.13
C PRO A 139 9.81 6.62 4.95
N THR A 140 8.51 6.35 4.94
CA THR A 140 7.95 5.08 4.46
C THR A 140 6.88 5.39 3.42
N THR A 141 7.06 4.86 2.21
CA THR A 141 6.15 5.10 1.08
C THR A 141 5.48 3.81 0.66
N LEU A 142 4.17 3.85 0.51
CA LEU A 142 3.33 2.77 0.01
C LEU A 142 2.80 3.16 -1.36
N VAL A 143 2.88 2.23 -2.32
CA VAL A 143 2.21 2.36 -3.62
C VAL A 143 1.01 1.43 -3.63
N VAL A 144 -0.15 1.98 -3.95
CA VAL A 144 -1.45 1.30 -3.90
C VAL A 144 -2.04 1.29 -5.30
N ASP A 145 -2.53 0.13 -5.74
CA ASP A 145 -3.19 -0.03 -7.03
C ASP A 145 -4.64 0.50 -7.01
N LYS A 146 -5.30 0.50 -8.18
CA LYS A 146 -6.68 0.98 -8.33
C LYS A 146 -7.70 0.17 -7.54
N ASP A 147 -7.36 -1.07 -7.21
CA ASP A 147 -8.19 -1.97 -6.41
C ASP A 147 -7.94 -1.80 -4.90
N GLY A 148 -7.05 -0.89 -4.52
CA GLY A 148 -6.70 -0.59 -3.14
C GLY A 148 -5.79 -1.64 -2.50
N HIS A 149 -4.95 -2.32 -3.27
CA HIS A 149 -3.94 -3.20 -2.74
C HIS A 149 -2.58 -2.51 -2.69
N ILE A 150 -1.85 -2.75 -1.62
CA ILE A 150 -0.47 -2.29 -1.49
C ILE A 150 0.39 -3.17 -2.41
N ILE A 151 0.88 -2.60 -3.51
CA ILE A 151 1.73 -3.30 -4.47
C ILE A 151 3.21 -3.13 -4.15
N LYS A 152 3.57 -2.06 -3.43
CA LYS A 152 4.95 -1.83 -3.02
C LYS A 152 5.04 -1.04 -1.72
N ARG A 153 6.06 -1.37 -0.91
CA ARG A 153 6.41 -0.65 0.31
C ARG A 153 7.90 -0.32 0.25
N TYR A 154 8.22 0.95 0.39
CA TYR A 154 9.59 1.45 0.51
C TYR A 154 9.80 1.98 1.93
N VAL A 155 10.86 1.55 2.58
CA VAL A 155 11.28 2.06 3.89
C VAL A 155 12.64 2.73 3.72
N GLY A 156 12.72 4.01 4.02
CA GLY A 156 13.89 4.85 3.74
C GLY A 156 13.77 5.58 2.40
N CYS A 157 14.89 6.12 1.93
CA CYS A 157 14.95 7.00 0.77
C CYS A 157 14.58 6.28 -0.54
N LEU A 158 13.60 6.82 -1.27
CA LEU A 158 13.23 6.37 -2.61
C LEU A 158 14.31 6.65 -3.66
N LEU A 159 15.10 7.72 -3.46
CA LEU A 159 16.12 8.18 -4.42
C LEU A 159 17.24 7.17 -4.65
N TYR A 160 17.51 6.29 -3.68
CA TYR A 160 18.51 5.22 -3.83
C TYR A 160 17.99 3.99 -4.57
N THR A 161 16.69 3.98 -4.92
CA THR A 161 16.05 2.86 -5.63
C THR A 161 15.50 3.29 -7.00
N SER A 162 16.09 4.32 -7.62
CA SER A 162 15.64 4.92 -8.89
C SER A 162 15.47 3.91 -10.04
N ASP A 163 16.18 2.78 -10.02
CA ASP A 163 15.98 1.70 -11.00
C ASP A 163 14.66 0.93 -10.79
N ALA A 164 14.03 1.04 -9.61
CA ALA A 164 12.80 0.32 -9.31
C ALA A 164 11.52 1.16 -9.58
N ALA A 165 11.63 2.49 -9.67
CA ALA A 165 10.48 3.37 -9.90
C ALA A 165 10.03 3.35 -11.38
N ASP A 166 10.94 3.17 -12.32
CA ASP A 166 10.64 3.16 -13.77
C ASP A 166 9.92 1.87 -14.20
N ASP A 167 10.14 0.77 -13.49
CA ASP A 167 9.56 -0.54 -13.82
C ASP A 167 8.15 -0.75 -13.21
N SER A 168 7.80 -0.05 -12.13
CA SER A 168 6.52 -0.21 -11.43
C SER A 168 5.41 0.73 -11.92
N LEU A 169 5.74 1.76 -12.72
CA LEU A 169 4.77 2.67 -13.35
C LEU A 169 4.41 2.28 -14.78
N ARG A 170 4.95 1.18 -15.29
CA ARG A 170 4.71 0.63 -16.63
C ARG A 170 3.57 -0.39 -16.69
N VAL A 171 2.55 -0.27 -15.84
CA VAL A 171 1.36 -1.14 -15.92
C VAL A 171 0.18 -0.38 -16.45
#